data_9810cb3878fbacf55da16705eefbcc02
#
_entry.id   9810cb3878fbacf55da16705eefbcc02
#
_cell.length_a   1.000
_cell.length_b   1.000
_cell.length_c   1.000
_cell.angle_alpha   90.00
_cell.angle_beta   90.00
_cell.angle_gamma   90.00
#
_symmetry.space_group_name_H-M   'P 1'
#
loop_
_entity.id
_entity.type
_entity.pdbx_description
1 polymer ?
#
loop_
_entity_poly.entity_id
_entity_poly.type
_entity_poly.pdbx_seq_one_letter_code
_entity_poly.pdbx_strand_id
1 'polypeptide(L)'
;MFGLMMDRPLTLPSILEYAAAWHPTREIVTRTVEGPIHRYGYSDALARVKRMANALRDLGVGPGDRVATLAWSTHRHFELYYAVSGLGAVLHTINPRLHPDQVAWVANHAGDSLLFYDITFADLVGEIGNRLETVKTVIALTDRASLPTAAPGGTLVYEDLLVAAAPDFDWPDLDERQASALCYTSGTTGNPKGVLYSHRSTVLHAMAVIQPDCFGLGAADAILPCAQMYHANAWCTPYAAPLVGAKLILPGRHLDGPSVCELAVAEQATFLLGVPTIWVGVLDHLDGAGQSLNSVRTVAVGGSAPTASLISRVQDRLGADVRQIWGMTETSPLGVINTPLATHAGETTEAALGRKQRQGRANWGVELRIVGEDGAVLPHDGRQSGALQVRGPWVASAYYRNDGAEAFGDDGWFDTGDIAAIDSEGYLRLTDRAKDVIKSGGEWISTLDLEDAVSSHPAVALAAAVGVPHPKWDERPLLLVVLRPGQAAEPATLREHVAARVAKWWVPDEVRIVEALPIGPTGKVLKRELRAGLAAG
;
A
#
# COMPACT_ATOMS: atom_id res chain seq x y z
N MET A 1 25.06 -18.85 -26.63
CA MET A 1 24.69 -17.88 -27.68
C MET A 1 23.64 -16.95 -27.10
N PHE A 2 23.86 -15.65 -27.12
CA PHE A 2 22.83 -14.68 -26.69
C PHE A 2 21.75 -14.50 -27.76
N GLY A 3 20.54 -14.09 -27.36
CA GLY A 3 19.50 -13.71 -28.30
C GLY A 3 19.89 -12.47 -29.12
N LEU A 4 19.30 -12.32 -30.29
CA LEU A 4 19.60 -11.22 -31.23
C LEU A 4 18.50 -10.14 -31.23
N MET A 5 17.86 -9.90 -30.05
CA MET A 5 16.91 -8.82 -29.87
C MET A 5 17.64 -7.53 -29.50
N MET A 6 16.99 -6.39 -29.77
CA MET A 6 17.52 -5.08 -29.37
C MET A 6 17.65 -5.02 -27.85
N ASP A 7 18.80 -4.56 -27.38
CA ASP A 7 19.05 -4.30 -25.97
C ASP A 7 18.56 -2.89 -25.62
N ARG A 8 17.30 -2.80 -25.21
CA ARG A 8 16.68 -1.56 -24.76
C ARG A 8 16.29 -1.69 -23.29
N PRO A 9 16.83 -0.81 -22.42
CA PRO A 9 16.60 -0.91 -20.98
C PRO A 9 15.14 -0.61 -20.61
N LEU A 10 14.63 -1.33 -19.61
CA LEU A 10 13.31 -1.12 -19.03
C LEU A 10 13.37 0.07 -18.06
N THR A 11 13.10 1.29 -18.54
CA THR A 11 13.17 2.50 -17.75
C THR A 11 11.79 3.14 -17.52
N LEU A 12 11.61 3.80 -16.37
CA LEU A 12 10.34 4.43 -16.02
C LEU A 12 9.94 5.56 -16.99
N PRO A 13 10.84 6.45 -17.46
CA PRO A 13 10.46 7.47 -18.44
C PRO A 13 9.79 6.89 -19.67
N SER A 14 10.19 5.71 -20.13
CA SER A 14 9.62 5.06 -21.33
C SER A 14 8.13 4.77 -21.19
N ILE A 15 7.62 4.54 -19.97
CA ILE A 15 6.19 4.32 -19.71
C ILE A 15 5.40 5.61 -19.98
N LEU A 16 5.87 6.74 -19.45
CA LEU A 16 5.17 8.02 -19.64
C LEU A 16 5.31 8.53 -21.08
N GLU A 17 6.46 8.31 -21.73
CA GLU A 17 6.65 8.61 -23.15
C GLU A 17 5.67 7.82 -24.03
N TYR A 18 5.51 6.52 -23.73
CA TYR A 18 4.50 5.69 -24.40
C TYR A 18 3.08 6.26 -24.22
N ALA A 19 2.69 6.59 -22.99
CA ALA A 19 1.38 7.16 -22.72
C ALA A 19 1.16 8.50 -23.43
N ALA A 20 2.16 9.37 -23.41
CA ALA A 20 2.10 10.67 -24.10
C ALA A 20 2.00 10.53 -25.64
N ALA A 21 2.66 9.52 -26.22
CA ALA A 21 2.64 9.30 -27.65
C ALA A 21 1.34 8.65 -28.15
N TRP A 22 0.82 7.67 -27.40
CA TRP A 22 -0.31 6.83 -27.84
C TRP A 22 -1.64 7.14 -27.17
N HIS A 23 -1.61 7.82 -26.01
CA HIS A 23 -2.78 8.22 -25.22
C HIS A 23 -2.70 9.70 -24.79
N PRO A 24 -2.31 10.66 -25.68
CA PRO A 24 -1.91 12.01 -25.31
C PRO A 24 -2.97 12.78 -24.51
N THR A 25 -4.24 12.57 -24.84
CA THR A 25 -5.38 13.27 -24.23
C THR A 25 -6.05 12.50 -23.11
N ARG A 26 -5.57 11.27 -22.81
CA ARG A 26 -6.11 10.51 -21.68
C ARG A 26 -5.72 11.17 -20.37
N GLU A 27 -6.72 11.38 -19.50
CA GLU A 27 -6.59 12.31 -18.39
C GLU A 27 -5.91 11.71 -17.15
N ILE A 28 -5.14 12.57 -16.51
CA ILE A 28 -4.81 12.50 -15.09
C ILE A 28 -5.66 13.57 -14.40
N VAL A 29 -6.50 13.18 -13.47
CA VAL A 29 -7.38 14.06 -12.71
C VAL A 29 -6.93 14.08 -11.26
N THR A 30 -6.77 15.27 -10.69
CA THR A 30 -6.31 15.44 -9.31
C THR A 30 -7.25 16.34 -8.54
N ARG A 31 -7.68 15.90 -7.37
CA ARG A 31 -8.16 16.81 -6.33
C ARG A 31 -6.93 17.42 -5.67
N THR A 32 -6.65 18.70 -5.97
CA THR A 32 -5.45 19.37 -5.45
C THR A 32 -5.54 19.63 -3.96
N VAL A 33 -4.41 19.90 -3.33
CA VAL A 33 -4.37 20.24 -1.90
C VAL A 33 -4.98 21.62 -1.64
N GLU A 34 -4.90 22.50 -2.62
CA GLU A 34 -5.51 23.85 -2.63
C GLU A 34 -7.04 23.80 -2.74
N GLY A 35 -7.60 22.68 -3.21
CA GLY A 35 -9.05 22.43 -3.32
C GLY A 35 -9.58 22.17 -4.72
N PRO A 36 -9.23 22.94 -5.76
CA PRO A 36 -9.76 22.73 -7.11
C PRO A 36 -9.37 21.40 -7.73
N ILE A 37 -10.19 20.91 -8.66
CA ILE A 37 -9.83 19.78 -9.52
C ILE A 37 -8.89 20.28 -10.61
N HIS A 38 -7.71 19.68 -10.68
CA HIS A 38 -6.77 19.83 -11.79
C HIS A 38 -6.91 18.65 -12.75
N ARG A 39 -6.84 18.93 -14.05
CA ARG A 39 -7.04 17.92 -15.09
C ARG A 39 -6.17 18.22 -16.30
N TYR A 40 -5.45 17.22 -16.80
CA TYR A 40 -4.58 17.36 -17.96
C TYR A 40 -4.35 15.98 -18.61
N GLY A 41 -3.83 15.95 -19.84
CA GLY A 41 -3.50 14.72 -20.55
C GLY A 41 -2.10 14.21 -20.28
N TYR A 42 -1.81 12.94 -20.68
CA TYR A 42 -0.45 12.38 -20.57
C TYR A 42 0.61 13.18 -21.34
N SER A 43 0.23 13.80 -22.46
CA SER A 43 1.13 14.69 -23.21
C SER A 43 1.55 15.91 -22.40
N ASP A 44 0.59 16.54 -21.71
CA ASP A 44 0.88 17.69 -20.84
C ASP A 44 1.69 17.25 -19.63
N ALA A 45 1.37 16.09 -19.06
CA ALA A 45 2.14 15.52 -17.95
C ALA A 45 3.61 15.32 -18.33
N LEU A 46 3.89 14.71 -19.49
CA LEU A 46 5.26 14.54 -19.97
C LEU A 46 5.99 15.86 -20.15
N ALA A 47 5.32 16.88 -20.72
CA ALA A 47 5.92 18.20 -20.90
C ALA A 47 6.30 18.84 -19.56
N ARG A 48 5.44 18.74 -18.53
CA ARG A 48 5.72 19.24 -17.17
C ARG A 48 6.83 18.43 -16.49
N VAL A 49 6.82 17.11 -16.65
CA VAL A 49 7.87 16.21 -16.14
C VAL A 49 9.25 16.59 -16.71
N LYS A 50 9.35 16.87 -18.02
CA LYS A 50 10.61 17.30 -18.66
C LYS A 50 11.09 18.63 -18.11
N ARG A 51 10.19 19.60 -17.89
CA ARG A 51 10.54 20.88 -17.23
C ARG A 51 11.04 20.65 -15.81
N MET A 52 10.37 19.79 -15.04
CA MET A 52 10.80 19.49 -13.67
C MET A 52 12.15 18.76 -13.66
N ALA A 53 12.43 17.88 -14.62
CA ALA A 53 13.75 17.26 -14.76
C ALA A 53 14.85 18.33 -14.99
N ASN A 54 14.61 19.33 -15.85
CA ASN A 54 15.52 20.47 -16.01
C ASN A 54 15.70 21.24 -14.70
N ALA A 55 14.59 21.58 -14.00
CA ALA A 55 14.66 22.31 -12.74
C ALA A 55 15.46 21.55 -11.66
N LEU A 56 15.26 20.23 -11.57
CA LEU A 56 16.01 19.38 -10.64
C LEU A 56 17.50 19.35 -10.97
N ARG A 57 17.85 19.22 -12.25
CA ARG A 57 19.25 19.29 -12.70
C ARG A 57 19.88 20.65 -12.35
N ASP A 58 19.15 21.75 -12.56
CA ASP A 58 19.62 23.11 -12.25
C ASP A 58 19.77 23.32 -10.72
N LEU A 59 19.01 22.58 -9.89
CA LEU A 59 19.18 22.51 -8.44
C LEU A 59 20.32 21.55 -8.02
N GLY A 60 21.03 20.95 -8.96
CA GLY A 60 22.19 20.09 -8.72
C GLY A 60 21.85 18.64 -8.42
N VAL A 61 20.64 18.16 -8.75
CA VAL A 61 20.28 16.73 -8.64
C VAL A 61 20.91 15.95 -9.77
N GLY A 62 21.60 14.88 -9.44
CA GLY A 62 22.23 13.97 -10.37
C GLY A 62 21.94 12.49 -10.05
N PRO A 63 22.52 11.57 -10.85
CA PRO A 63 22.33 10.15 -10.66
C PRO A 63 22.70 9.70 -9.24
N GLY A 64 21.82 8.90 -8.61
CA GLY A 64 22.02 8.37 -7.28
C GLY A 64 21.66 9.33 -6.13
N ASP A 65 21.34 10.60 -6.39
CA ASP A 65 20.83 11.51 -5.37
C ASP A 65 19.43 11.09 -4.93
N ARG A 66 19.07 11.34 -3.65
CA ARG A 66 17.73 11.08 -3.12
C ARG A 66 16.97 12.39 -3.01
N VAL A 67 15.75 12.38 -3.54
CA VAL A 67 14.81 13.50 -3.50
C VAL A 67 13.60 13.06 -2.71
N ALA A 68 13.41 13.66 -1.53
CA ALA A 68 12.32 13.32 -0.64
C ALA A 68 11.02 14.01 -1.02
N THR A 69 9.90 13.35 -0.73
CA THR A 69 8.55 13.92 -0.82
C THR A 69 7.76 13.65 0.47
N LEU A 70 7.14 14.72 1.02
CA LEU A 70 6.07 14.67 2.00
C LEU A 70 4.79 15.11 1.29
N ALA A 71 4.13 14.20 0.57
CA ALA A 71 3.10 14.55 -0.38
C ALA A 71 1.94 13.57 -0.41
N TRP A 72 0.74 14.09 -0.65
CA TRP A 72 -0.45 13.32 -0.96
C TRP A 72 -0.43 12.83 -2.41
N SER A 73 -1.44 12.04 -2.80
CA SER A 73 -1.61 11.59 -4.19
C SER A 73 -2.14 12.71 -5.07
N THR A 74 -1.23 13.47 -5.67
CA THR A 74 -1.52 14.61 -6.55
C THR A 74 -0.72 14.53 -7.85
N HIS A 75 -1.10 15.35 -8.85
CA HIS A 75 -0.39 15.42 -10.14
C HIS A 75 1.08 15.85 -9.98
N ARG A 76 1.38 16.80 -9.07
CA ARG A 76 2.76 17.24 -8.82
C ARG A 76 3.62 16.12 -8.24
N HIS A 77 3.05 15.32 -7.35
CA HIS A 77 3.73 14.12 -6.82
C HIS A 77 3.93 13.09 -7.94
N PHE A 78 2.91 12.85 -8.78
CA PHE A 78 3.02 11.99 -9.96
C PHE A 78 4.14 12.45 -10.91
N GLU A 79 4.24 13.74 -11.18
CA GLU A 79 5.30 14.31 -12.03
C GLU A 79 6.70 14.03 -11.46
N LEU A 80 6.87 14.12 -10.13
CA LEU A 80 8.15 13.81 -9.47
C LEU A 80 8.54 12.33 -9.60
N TYR A 81 7.58 11.40 -9.68
CA TYR A 81 7.87 9.97 -9.90
C TYR A 81 8.69 9.73 -11.16
N TYR A 82 8.42 10.51 -12.20
CA TYR A 82 9.10 10.40 -13.49
C TYR A 82 10.28 11.36 -13.63
N ALA A 83 10.16 12.58 -13.14
CA ALA A 83 11.22 13.57 -13.26
C ALA A 83 12.47 13.17 -12.46
N VAL A 84 12.30 12.71 -11.23
CA VAL A 84 13.42 12.28 -10.37
C VAL A 84 14.06 11.00 -10.91
N SER A 85 13.25 9.96 -11.13
CA SER A 85 13.77 8.68 -11.62
C SER A 85 14.38 8.80 -13.02
N GLY A 86 13.81 9.65 -13.88
CA GLY A 86 14.32 9.90 -15.23
C GLY A 86 15.72 10.53 -15.27
N LEU A 87 16.12 11.24 -14.21
CA LEU A 87 17.49 11.74 -14.03
C LEU A 87 18.48 10.67 -13.55
N GLY A 88 18.02 9.45 -13.24
CA GLY A 88 18.79 8.44 -12.53
C GLY A 88 18.93 8.73 -11.03
N ALA A 89 18.17 9.67 -10.51
CA ALA A 89 18.04 9.94 -9.09
C ALA A 89 16.95 9.05 -8.46
N VAL A 90 16.84 9.04 -7.14
CA VAL A 90 15.96 8.17 -6.38
C VAL A 90 14.88 9.00 -5.71
N LEU A 91 13.63 8.75 -6.06
CA LEU A 91 12.48 9.36 -5.38
C LEU A 91 12.27 8.68 -4.02
N HIS A 92 12.42 9.42 -2.93
CA HIS A 92 12.13 8.94 -1.59
C HIS A 92 10.76 9.44 -1.14
N THR A 93 9.79 8.54 -1.07
CA THR A 93 8.43 8.88 -0.64
C THR A 93 8.28 8.67 0.86
N ILE A 94 8.23 9.77 1.63
CA ILE A 94 8.10 9.73 3.09
C ILE A 94 6.62 9.72 3.47
N ASN A 95 6.24 8.80 4.35
CA ASN A 95 4.89 8.77 4.91
C ASN A 95 4.70 9.96 5.88
N PRO A 96 3.84 10.95 5.54
CA PRO A 96 3.66 12.14 6.35
C PRO A 96 2.88 11.91 7.66
N ARG A 97 2.38 10.71 7.88
CA ARG A 97 1.69 10.29 9.12
C ARG A 97 2.63 9.72 10.16
N LEU A 98 3.93 9.64 9.87
CA LEU A 98 4.94 9.27 10.86
C LEU A 98 5.11 10.39 11.90
N HIS A 99 5.61 10.03 13.08
CA HIS A 99 6.00 11.01 14.08
C HIS A 99 7.10 11.95 13.52
N PRO A 100 7.11 13.25 13.85
CA PRO A 100 8.12 14.20 13.34
C PRO A 100 9.57 13.70 13.48
N ASP A 101 9.91 13.06 14.61
CA ASP A 101 11.26 12.48 14.82
C ASP A 101 11.56 11.36 13.80
N GLN A 102 10.57 10.55 13.46
CA GLN A 102 10.74 9.49 12.46
C GLN A 102 10.86 10.07 11.04
N VAL A 103 10.11 11.13 10.72
CA VAL A 103 10.24 11.83 9.43
C VAL A 103 11.66 12.38 9.27
N ALA A 104 12.19 13.07 10.28
CA ALA A 104 13.55 13.58 10.27
C ALA A 104 14.58 12.44 10.18
N TRP A 105 14.36 11.35 10.93
CA TRP A 105 15.25 10.20 10.93
C TRP A 105 15.32 9.53 9.55
N VAL A 106 14.17 9.24 8.89
CA VAL A 106 14.17 8.59 7.56
C VAL A 106 14.79 9.48 6.50
N ALA A 107 14.56 10.81 6.55
CA ALA A 107 15.17 11.77 5.63
C ALA A 107 16.71 11.78 5.75
N ASN A 108 17.22 11.84 6.97
CA ASN A 108 18.65 11.80 7.24
C ASN A 108 19.28 10.44 6.93
N HIS A 109 18.58 9.35 7.27
CA HIS A 109 19.03 7.99 6.97
C HIS A 109 19.06 7.75 5.45
N ALA A 110 18.10 8.26 4.69
CA ALA A 110 18.14 8.22 3.24
C ALA A 110 19.28 9.09 2.68
N GLY A 111 19.63 10.17 3.37
CA GLY A 111 20.56 11.18 2.89
C GLY A 111 19.94 12.04 1.79
N ASP A 112 18.69 12.46 1.99
CA ASP A 112 17.95 13.25 1.04
C ASP A 112 18.60 14.62 0.83
N SER A 113 18.75 15.05 -0.43
CA SER A 113 19.34 16.33 -0.79
C SER A 113 18.31 17.46 -0.95
N LEU A 114 17.09 17.10 -1.37
CA LEU A 114 15.94 17.98 -1.53
C LEU A 114 14.72 17.39 -0.83
N LEU A 115 13.82 18.25 -0.36
CA LEU A 115 12.53 17.84 0.19
C LEU A 115 11.40 18.64 -0.47
N PHE A 116 10.54 17.96 -1.21
CA PHE A 116 9.27 18.48 -1.68
C PHE A 116 8.16 18.20 -0.66
N TYR A 117 7.28 19.15 -0.42
CA TYR A 117 6.19 18.95 0.52
C TYR A 117 4.88 19.61 0.06
N ASP A 118 3.75 18.94 0.31
CA ASP A 118 2.43 19.57 0.16
C ASP A 118 2.21 20.61 1.26
N ILE A 119 1.54 21.71 0.93
CA ILE A 119 1.34 22.87 1.80
C ILE A 119 0.71 22.56 3.16
N THR A 120 -0.03 21.44 3.26
CA THR A 120 -0.58 20.94 4.53
C THR A 120 0.48 20.45 5.51
N PHE A 121 1.72 20.28 5.08
CA PHE A 121 2.85 19.85 5.90
C PHE A 121 3.85 20.97 6.19
N ALA A 122 3.48 22.23 5.90
CA ALA A 122 4.35 23.39 6.14
C ALA A 122 4.80 23.49 7.60
N ASP A 123 3.89 23.34 8.55
CA ASP A 123 4.19 23.35 9.99
C ASP A 123 5.14 22.21 10.38
N LEU A 124 4.88 20.98 9.88
CA LEU A 124 5.75 19.83 10.12
C LEU A 124 7.17 20.09 9.58
N VAL A 125 7.29 20.58 8.34
CA VAL A 125 8.59 20.89 7.73
C VAL A 125 9.31 21.99 8.50
N GLY A 126 8.59 23.02 8.98
CA GLY A 126 9.12 24.06 9.86
C GLY A 126 9.64 23.48 11.19
N GLU A 127 8.88 22.58 11.80
CA GLU A 127 9.25 21.91 13.07
C GLU A 127 10.52 21.07 12.93
N ILE A 128 10.62 20.24 11.86
CA ILE A 128 11.75 19.33 11.67
C ILE A 128 12.95 19.97 10.99
N GLY A 129 12.82 21.18 10.44
CA GLY A 129 13.83 21.82 9.59
C GLY A 129 15.24 21.81 10.18
N ASN A 130 15.38 22.13 11.47
CA ASN A 130 16.67 22.14 12.18
C ASN A 130 17.25 20.72 12.43
N ARG A 131 16.49 19.67 12.18
CA ARG A 131 16.88 18.27 12.34
C ARG A 131 17.20 17.57 11.01
N LEU A 132 16.96 18.26 9.88
CA LEU A 132 17.29 17.77 8.54
C LEU A 132 18.75 18.08 8.23
N GLU A 133 19.63 17.09 8.35
CA GLU A 133 21.09 17.26 8.25
C GLU A 133 21.58 17.35 6.80
N THR A 134 20.89 16.68 5.87
CA THR A 134 21.34 16.52 4.47
C THR A 134 20.52 17.32 3.47
N VAL A 135 19.28 17.69 3.83
CA VAL A 135 18.38 18.47 2.98
C VAL A 135 18.88 19.91 2.83
N LYS A 136 19.21 20.30 1.61
CA LYS A 136 19.74 21.62 1.28
C LYS A 136 18.65 22.63 0.90
N THR A 137 17.55 22.14 0.34
CA THR A 137 16.46 22.96 -0.20
C THR A 137 15.12 22.30 0.04
N VAL A 138 14.13 23.09 0.45
CA VAL A 138 12.74 22.68 0.58
C VAL A 138 11.89 23.34 -0.50
N ILE A 139 10.98 22.58 -1.10
CA ILE A 139 10.14 22.99 -2.21
C ILE A 139 8.66 22.71 -1.87
N ALA A 140 7.80 23.72 -1.90
CA ALA A 140 6.37 23.55 -1.72
C ALA A 140 5.71 23.10 -3.03
N LEU A 141 4.93 22.04 -2.99
CA LEU A 141 4.16 21.49 -4.11
C LEU A 141 2.89 22.32 -4.37
N THR A 142 3.08 23.56 -4.75
CA THR A 142 2.01 24.53 -4.94
C THR A 142 2.40 25.63 -5.95
N ASP A 143 1.51 26.58 -6.17
CA ASP A 143 1.80 27.84 -6.84
C ASP A 143 2.15 28.96 -5.83
N ARG A 144 2.66 30.09 -6.34
CA ARG A 144 3.07 31.22 -5.51
C ARG A 144 1.91 31.83 -4.71
N ALA A 145 0.72 31.83 -5.27
CA ALA A 145 -0.46 32.47 -4.64
C ALA A 145 -0.97 31.64 -3.45
N SER A 146 -0.77 30.35 -3.50
CA SER A 146 -1.23 29.37 -2.50
C SER A 146 -0.16 29.02 -1.45
N LEU A 147 1.05 29.61 -1.55
CA LEU A 147 2.12 29.35 -0.58
C LEU A 147 1.71 29.90 0.81
N PRO A 148 1.63 29.04 1.86
CA PRO A 148 1.22 29.49 3.18
C PRO A 148 2.29 30.36 3.86
N THR A 149 1.86 31.29 4.71
CA THR A 149 2.77 32.13 5.52
C THR A 149 3.63 31.33 6.50
N ALA A 150 3.17 30.12 6.87
CA ALA A 150 3.91 29.19 7.71
C ALA A 150 5.02 28.43 6.96
N ALA A 151 5.15 28.62 5.65
CA ALA A 151 6.24 27.99 4.88
C ALA A 151 7.61 28.42 5.43
N PRO A 152 8.56 27.47 5.59
CA PRO A 152 9.92 27.80 6.02
C PRO A 152 10.56 28.87 5.14
N GLY A 153 11.37 29.75 5.73
CA GLY A 153 12.09 30.79 4.97
C GLY A 153 12.99 30.14 3.90
N GLY A 154 13.00 30.73 2.71
CA GLY A 154 13.77 30.20 1.58
C GLY A 154 13.10 29.08 0.80
N THR A 155 11.86 28.71 1.14
CA THR A 155 11.08 27.71 0.39
C THR A 155 10.92 28.11 -1.07
N LEU A 156 11.30 27.23 -1.99
CA LEU A 156 11.01 27.35 -3.40
C LEU A 156 9.58 26.86 -3.70
N VAL A 157 9.04 27.27 -4.84
CA VAL A 157 7.67 26.95 -5.26
C VAL A 157 7.70 26.12 -6.52
N TYR A 158 6.98 25.01 -6.53
CA TYR A 158 6.97 24.02 -7.61
C TYR A 158 6.63 24.63 -8.97
N GLU A 159 5.53 25.39 -9.05
CA GLU A 159 5.09 25.97 -10.34
C GLU A 159 6.05 27.06 -10.84
N ASP A 160 6.72 27.79 -9.95
CA ASP A 160 7.74 28.77 -10.35
C ASP A 160 8.96 28.09 -10.98
N LEU A 161 9.38 26.93 -10.41
CA LEU A 161 10.46 26.13 -10.98
C LEU A 161 10.11 25.63 -12.39
N LEU A 162 8.86 25.16 -12.60
CA LEU A 162 8.41 24.74 -13.91
C LEU A 162 8.39 25.86 -14.95
N VAL A 163 7.94 27.06 -14.54
CA VAL A 163 7.89 28.23 -15.44
C VAL A 163 9.30 28.65 -15.86
N ALA A 164 10.25 28.60 -14.94
CA ALA A 164 11.64 29.01 -15.20
C ALA A 164 12.44 27.99 -16.02
N ALA A 165 12.05 26.71 -15.97
CA ALA A 165 12.80 25.64 -16.58
C ALA A 165 12.59 25.52 -18.10
N ALA A 166 13.64 25.08 -18.82
CA ALA A 166 13.55 24.76 -20.24
C ALA A 166 12.52 23.67 -20.51
N PRO A 167 11.78 23.73 -21.66
CA PRO A 167 10.69 22.78 -21.94
C PRO A 167 11.18 21.40 -22.37
N ASP A 168 12.33 21.34 -23.05
CA ASP A 168 12.85 20.11 -23.62
C ASP A 168 13.89 19.47 -22.70
N PHE A 169 13.84 18.16 -22.59
CA PHE A 169 14.78 17.37 -21.82
C PHE A 169 15.00 16.02 -22.49
N ASP A 170 16.27 15.68 -22.70
CA ASP A 170 16.68 14.36 -23.16
C ASP A 170 17.09 13.51 -21.96
N TRP A 171 16.45 12.34 -21.81
CA TRP A 171 16.77 11.43 -20.72
C TRP A 171 18.19 10.89 -20.90
N PRO A 172 18.97 10.81 -19.82
CA PRO A 172 20.28 10.14 -19.87
C PRO A 172 20.12 8.65 -20.14
N ASP A 173 21.18 8.02 -20.62
CA ASP A 173 21.23 6.57 -20.70
C ASP A 173 21.25 5.98 -19.29
N LEU A 174 20.20 5.22 -18.96
CA LEU A 174 20.02 4.59 -17.66
C LEU A 174 20.16 3.06 -17.76
N ASP A 175 20.94 2.46 -16.85
CA ASP A 175 20.86 1.01 -16.61
C ASP A 175 19.53 0.72 -15.90
N GLU A 176 18.75 -0.23 -16.40
CA GLU A 176 17.47 -0.62 -15.82
C GLU A 176 17.56 -1.12 -14.37
N ARG A 177 18.77 -1.51 -13.92
CA ARG A 177 19.03 -1.93 -12.53
C ARG A 177 19.32 -0.76 -11.58
N GLN A 178 19.49 0.46 -12.10
CA GLN A 178 19.63 1.64 -11.25
C GLN A 178 18.39 1.82 -10.37
N ALA A 179 18.63 2.32 -9.15
CA ALA A 179 17.56 2.67 -8.24
C ALA A 179 16.70 3.81 -8.79
N SER A 180 15.39 3.70 -8.61
CA SER A 180 14.40 4.71 -9.07
C SER A 180 13.56 5.27 -7.94
N ALA A 181 13.27 4.47 -6.91
CA ALA A 181 12.50 4.91 -5.76
C ALA A 181 12.94 4.20 -4.47
N LEU A 182 12.75 4.89 -3.34
CA LEU A 182 13.01 4.40 -1.99
C LEU A 182 11.76 4.57 -1.15
N CYS A 183 11.27 3.48 -0.57
CA CYS A 183 10.14 3.49 0.35
C CYS A 183 10.56 2.87 1.68
N TYR A 184 10.21 3.51 2.79
CA TYR A 184 10.45 2.94 4.12
C TYR A 184 9.24 2.15 4.60
N THR A 185 9.52 1.02 5.26
CA THR A 185 8.50 0.24 5.97
C THR A 185 8.03 0.98 7.22
N SER A 186 6.86 0.62 7.74
CA SER A 186 6.28 1.27 8.92
C SER A 186 7.00 0.94 10.26
N GLY A 187 8.06 0.12 10.22
CA GLY A 187 8.92 -0.14 11.37
C GLY A 187 8.20 -0.65 12.62
N THR A 188 7.44 -1.74 12.53
CA THR A 188 6.71 -2.29 13.70
C THR A 188 7.61 -2.84 14.80
N THR A 189 8.92 -3.03 14.53
CA THR A 189 9.89 -3.66 15.45
C THR A 189 11.21 -2.88 15.60
N GLY A 190 11.23 -1.58 15.30
CA GLY A 190 12.46 -0.77 15.35
C GLY A 190 12.36 0.43 14.44
N ASN A 191 13.50 0.95 13.99
CA ASN A 191 13.53 2.00 12.98
C ASN A 191 12.94 1.49 11.65
N PRO A 192 12.28 2.34 10.87
CA PRO A 192 11.81 2.00 9.53
C PRO A 192 12.97 1.51 8.65
N LYS A 193 12.74 0.46 7.87
CA LYS A 193 13.73 -0.10 6.94
C LYS A 193 13.46 0.38 5.53
N GLY A 194 14.48 0.83 4.80
CA GLY A 194 14.34 1.33 3.44
C GLY A 194 14.37 0.20 2.41
N VAL A 195 13.43 0.20 1.48
CA VAL A 195 13.38 -0.70 0.32
C VAL A 195 13.64 0.10 -0.94
N LEU A 196 14.68 -0.26 -1.66
CA LEU A 196 15.17 0.46 -2.83
C LEU A 196 14.76 -0.26 -4.12
N TYR A 197 13.82 0.33 -4.85
CA TYR A 197 13.32 -0.23 -6.12
C TYR A 197 14.18 0.20 -7.30
N SER A 198 14.38 -0.69 -8.26
CA SER A 198 15.03 -0.35 -9.54
C SER A 198 14.01 0.00 -10.62
N HIS A 199 14.46 0.63 -11.71
CA HIS A 199 13.64 0.82 -12.91
C HIS A 199 13.09 -0.53 -13.39
N ARG A 200 13.95 -1.53 -13.56
CA ARG A 200 13.59 -2.87 -14.01
C ARG A 200 12.51 -3.51 -13.12
N SER A 201 12.72 -3.53 -11.80
CA SER A 201 11.77 -4.17 -10.89
C SER A 201 10.40 -3.51 -10.95
N THR A 202 10.35 -2.17 -11.04
CA THR A 202 9.12 -1.40 -11.13
C THR A 202 8.39 -1.60 -12.46
N VAL A 203 9.11 -1.63 -13.59
CA VAL A 203 8.50 -1.90 -14.91
C VAL A 203 7.94 -3.32 -14.97
N LEU A 204 8.69 -4.33 -14.53
CA LEU A 204 8.23 -5.72 -14.50
C LEU A 204 7.01 -5.88 -13.58
N HIS A 205 7.02 -5.23 -12.42
CA HIS A 205 5.87 -5.21 -11.52
C HIS A 205 4.66 -4.53 -12.18
N ALA A 206 4.83 -3.38 -12.84
CA ALA A 206 3.76 -2.71 -13.57
C ALA A 206 3.17 -3.60 -14.68
N MET A 207 4.01 -4.31 -15.43
CA MET A 207 3.57 -5.27 -16.44
C MET A 207 2.81 -6.46 -15.84
N ALA A 208 3.19 -6.91 -14.64
CA ALA A 208 2.50 -7.99 -13.96
C ALA A 208 1.12 -7.55 -13.42
N VAL A 209 1.03 -6.36 -12.82
CA VAL A 209 -0.25 -5.92 -12.20
C VAL A 209 -1.34 -5.61 -13.21
N ILE A 210 -1.02 -5.24 -14.45
CA ILE A 210 -2.03 -4.99 -15.49
C ILE A 210 -2.66 -6.27 -16.07
N GLN A 211 -2.05 -7.46 -15.85
CA GLN A 211 -2.55 -8.72 -16.39
C GLN A 211 -3.99 -9.02 -15.95
N PRO A 212 -4.77 -9.78 -16.77
CA PRO A 212 -6.16 -10.14 -16.47
C PRO A 212 -6.34 -10.81 -15.11
N ASP A 213 -5.42 -11.72 -14.76
CA ASP A 213 -5.41 -12.45 -13.48
C ASP A 213 -4.84 -11.62 -12.32
N CYS A 214 -4.67 -10.32 -12.52
CA CYS A 214 -4.24 -9.38 -11.48
C CYS A 214 -5.25 -8.22 -11.38
N PHE A 215 -4.86 -6.98 -11.71
CA PHE A 215 -5.80 -5.85 -11.73
C PHE A 215 -6.69 -5.86 -12.99
N GLY A 216 -6.26 -6.48 -14.07
CA GLY A 216 -7.02 -6.57 -15.32
C GLY A 216 -7.28 -5.20 -15.92
N LEU A 217 -6.25 -4.36 -16.02
CA LEU A 217 -6.35 -2.97 -16.46
C LEU A 217 -6.19 -2.83 -17.97
N GLY A 218 -6.89 -1.87 -18.55
CA GLY A 218 -6.78 -1.49 -19.94
C GLY A 218 -7.07 0.00 -20.17
N ALA A 219 -6.95 0.46 -21.40
CA ALA A 219 -7.11 1.87 -21.77
C ALA A 219 -8.51 2.46 -21.48
N ALA A 220 -9.53 1.59 -21.39
CA ALA A 220 -10.89 2.01 -21.06
C ALA A 220 -11.08 2.32 -19.55
N ASP A 221 -10.13 1.94 -18.71
CA ASP A 221 -10.27 2.09 -17.27
C ASP A 221 -10.05 3.51 -16.76
N ALA A 222 -10.72 3.78 -15.64
CA ALA A 222 -10.52 4.95 -14.79
C ALA A 222 -10.19 4.47 -13.39
N ILE A 223 -8.93 4.66 -12.99
CA ILE A 223 -8.34 4.10 -11.77
C ILE A 223 -8.33 5.15 -10.67
N LEU A 224 -8.97 4.87 -9.54
CA LEU A 224 -8.96 5.72 -8.35
C LEU A 224 -8.21 5.00 -7.21
N PRO A 225 -6.91 5.25 -7.04
CA PRO A 225 -6.13 4.68 -5.95
C PRO A 225 -6.38 5.43 -4.65
N CYS A 226 -7.01 4.78 -3.68
CA CYS A 226 -7.08 5.26 -2.30
C CYS A 226 -5.87 4.82 -1.46
N ALA A 227 -4.99 3.97 -2.00
CA ALA A 227 -3.64 3.78 -1.49
C ALA A 227 -2.79 4.99 -1.89
N GLN A 228 -2.23 5.69 -0.90
CA GLN A 228 -1.48 6.93 -1.13
C GLN A 228 -0.12 6.67 -1.79
N MET A 229 0.34 7.61 -2.62
CA MET A 229 1.60 7.51 -3.37
C MET A 229 2.83 7.44 -2.46
N TYR A 230 2.77 7.98 -1.26
CA TYR A 230 3.85 7.85 -0.28
C TYR A 230 3.95 6.44 0.34
N HIS A 231 3.04 5.51 0.01
CA HIS A 231 3.02 4.15 0.56
C HIS A 231 3.11 3.12 -0.55
N ALA A 232 4.27 2.46 -0.65
CA ALA A 232 4.60 1.46 -1.67
C ALA A 232 4.12 1.85 -3.08
N ASN A 233 4.36 3.12 -3.43
CA ASN A 233 4.07 3.72 -4.74
C ASN A 233 2.59 3.56 -5.19
N ALA A 234 1.63 3.80 -4.27
CA ALA A 234 0.19 3.62 -4.54
C ALA A 234 -0.11 2.29 -5.24
N TRP A 235 0.56 1.24 -4.80
CA TRP A 235 0.46 -0.13 -5.35
C TRP A 235 0.65 -0.18 -6.87
N CYS A 236 1.67 0.55 -7.35
CA CYS A 236 2.09 0.61 -8.74
C CYS A 236 1.17 1.42 -9.69
N THR A 237 0.06 1.98 -9.22
CA THR A 237 -0.90 2.66 -10.10
C THR A 237 -0.34 3.85 -10.87
N PRO A 238 0.64 4.65 -10.36
CA PRO A 238 1.28 5.72 -11.14
C PRO A 238 2.04 5.22 -12.37
N TYR A 239 2.41 3.95 -12.40
CA TYR A 239 3.10 3.31 -13.53
C TYR A 239 2.15 2.45 -14.37
N ALA A 240 1.25 1.71 -13.71
CA ALA A 240 0.31 0.83 -14.39
C ALA A 240 -0.72 1.60 -15.24
N ALA A 241 -1.22 2.74 -14.76
CA ALA A 241 -2.20 3.54 -15.50
C ALA A 241 -1.63 4.07 -16.83
N PRO A 242 -0.48 4.76 -16.89
CA PRO A 242 0.07 5.21 -18.18
C PRO A 242 0.54 4.05 -19.05
N LEU A 243 1.00 2.93 -18.48
CA LEU A 243 1.43 1.75 -19.25
C LEU A 243 0.31 1.19 -20.15
N VAL A 244 -0.95 1.31 -19.73
CA VAL A 244 -2.12 0.87 -20.53
C VAL A 244 -2.93 2.04 -21.10
N GLY A 245 -2.54 3.30 -20.84
CA GLY A 245 -3.30 4.47 -21.23
C GLY A 245 -4.64 4.63 -20.50
N ALA A 246 -4.74 4.17 -19.26
CA ALA A 246 -5.94 4.34 -18.43
C ALA A 246 -6.02 5.77 -17.85
N LYS A 247 -7.24 6.22 -17.50
CA LYS A 247 -7.42 7.44 -16.72
C LYS A 247 -6.94 7.23 -15.28
N LEU A 248 -6.14 8.17 -14.77
CA LEU A 248 -5.68 8.14 -13.39
C LEU A 248 -6.36 9.25 -12.57
N ILE A 249 -7.02 8.86 -11.48
CA ILE A 249 -7.79 9.77 -10.63
C ILE A 249 -7.09 9.83 -9.27
N LEU A 250 -6.48 10.97 -8.96
CA LEU A 250 -5.69 11.16 -7.74
C LEU A 250 -6.52 11.89 -6.68
N PRO A 251 -6.84 11.25 -5.54
CA PRO A 251 -7.82 11.75 -4.57
C PRO A 251 -7.28 12.89 -3.69
N GLY A 252 -5.98 13.22 -3.78
CA GLY A 252 -5.36 14.15 -2.86
C GLY A 252 -5.35 13.61 -1.41
N ARG A 253 -5.71 14.47 -0.45
CA ARG A 253 -5.69 14.13 0.98
C ARG A 253 -6.99 13.48 1.51
N HIS A 254 -8.10 13.58 0.77
CA HIS A 254 -9.42 13.22 1.25
C HIS A 254 -9.80 11.79 0.83
N LEU A 255 -9.78 10.89 1.81
CA LEU A 255 -10.10 9.46 1.63
C LEU A 255 -11.31 9.02 2.47
N ASP A 256 -12.09 9.99 3.00
CA ASP A 256 -13.37 9.72 3.63
C ASP A 256 -14.42 9.26 2.60
N GLY A 257 -15.45 8.55 3.07
CA GLY A 257 -16.49 7.97 2.22
C GLY A 257 -17.13 8.96 1.25
N PRO A 258 -17.64 10.12 1.73
CA PRO A 258 -18.21 11.16 0.87
C PRO A 258 -17.25 11.62 -0.23
N SER A 259 -16.02 11.95 0.11
CA SER A 259 -15.00 12.46 -0.81
C SER A 259 -14.61 11.46 -1.90
N VAL A 260 -14.49 10.19 -1.53
CA VAL A 260 -14.19 9.10 -2.48
C VAL A 260 -15.38 8.86 -3.41
N CYS A 261 -16.60 8.82 -2.87
CA CYS A 261 -17.82 8.63 -3.67
C CYS A 261 -18.03 9.76 -4.67
N GLU A 262 -17.89 11.02 -4.23
CA GLU A 262 -18.00 12.19 -5.11
C GLU A 262 -17.06 12.08 -6.31
N LEU A 263 -15.79 11.79 -6.05
CA LEU A 263 -14.75 11.69 -7.09
C LEU A 263 -14.98 10.47 -7.99
N ALA A 264 -15.35 9.32 -7.42
CA ALA A 264 -15.64 8.11 -8.18
C ALA A 264 -16.82 8.30 -9.15
N VAL A 265 -17.89 8.98 -8.71
CA VAL A 265 -19.06 9.29 -9.55
C VAL A 265 -18.69 10.30 -10.64
N ALA A 266 -18.07 11.42 -10.26
CA ALA A 266 -17.72 12.51 -11.19
C ALA A 266 -16.80 12.02 -12.32
N GLU A 267 -15.85 11.16 -11.99
CA GLU A 267 -14.81 10.69 -12.90
C GLU A 267 -15.11 9.31 -13.52
N GLN A 268 -16.27 8.71 -13.20
CA GLN A 268 -16.70 7.39 -13.67
C GLN A 268 -15.63 6.31 -13.41
N ALA A 269 -15.15 6.26 -12.17
CA ALA A 269 -14.12 5.30 -11.77
C ALA A 269 -14.58 3.86 -12.01
N THR A 270 -13.72 3.04 -12.63
CA THR A 270 -14.00 1.63 -12.94
C THR A 270 -13.25 0.67 -12.02
N PHE A 271 -12.11 1.11 -11.51
CA PHE A 271 -11.23 0.34 -10.64
C PHE A 271 -10.85 1.16 -9.40
N LEU A 272 -11.19 0.63 -8.24
CA LEU A 272 -10.85 1.22 -6.95
C LEU A 272 -9.85 0.32 -6.22
N LEU A 273 -8.90 0.91 -5.48
CA LEU A 273 -7.99 0.13 -4.64
C LEU A 273 -7.69 0.85 -3.33
N GLY A 274 -7.58 0.09 -2.24
CA GLY A 274 -7.32 0.66 -0.92
C GLY A 274 -7.46 -0.35 0.21
N VAL A 275 -7.35 0.16 1.43
CA VAL A 275 -7.46 -0.64 2.65
C VAL A 275 -8.93 -0.82 3.09
N PRO A 276 -9.27 -1.88 3.86
CA PRO A 276 -10.64 -2.16 4.28
C PRO A 276 -11.37 -1.00 4.93
N THR A 277 -10.70 -0.20 5.76
CA THR A 277 -11.32 0.92 6.49
C THR A 277 -11.89 2.01 5.58
N ILE A 278 -11.28 2.22 4.41
CA ILE A 278 -11.81 3.16 3.40
C ILE A 278 -13.12 2.63 2.83
N TRP A 279 -13.19 1.35 2.53
CA TRP A 279 -14.38 0.74 1.94
C TRP A 279 -15.55 0.69 2.91
N VAL A 280 -15.29 0.50 4.22
CA VAL A 280 -16.33 0.65 5.25
C VAL A 280 -16.91 2.06 5.20
N GLY A 281 -16.09 3.11 5.19
CA GLY A 281 -16.55 4.51 5.10
C GLY A 281 -17.30 4.82 3.80
N VAL A 282 -16.86 4.26 2.67
CA VAL A 282 -17.56 4.39 1.37
C VAL A 282 -18.94 3.74 1.43
N LEU A 283 -19.05 2.51 1.93
CA LEU A 283 -20.31 1.78 2.01
C LEU A 283 -21.29 2.43 2.99
N ASP A 284 -20.81 2.89 4.14
CA ASP A 284 -21.64 3.59 5.13
C ASP A 284 -22.20 4.91 4.55
N HIS A 285 -21.40 5.64 3.76
CA HIS A 285 -21.87 6.83 3.05
C HIS A 285 -22.94 6.48 2.00
N LEU A 286 -22.69 5.47 1.16
CA LEU A 286 -23.63 5.04 0.11
C LEU A 286 -24.97 4.56 0.69
N ASP A 287 -24.95 3.87 1.83
CA ASP A 287 -26.16 3.41 2.51
C ASP A 287 -27.01 4.60 3.03
N GLY A 288 -26.36 5.67 3.49
CA GLY A 288 -27.05 6.88 3.97
C GLY A 288 -27.49 7.84 2.85
N ALA A 289 -26.74 7.94 1.76
CA ALA A 289 -26.95 8.95 0.71
C ALA A 289 -27.82 8.46 -0.47
N GLY A 290 -28.15 7.17 -0.55
CA GLY A 290 -28.91 6.60 -1.66
C GLY A 290 -28.16 6.66 -3.02
N GLN A 291 -26.86 6.93 -2.99
CA GLN A 291 -26.00 7.00 -4.19
C GLN A 291 -25.53 5.60 -4.60
N SER A 292 -25.07 5.48 -5.84
CA SER A 292 -24.46 4.25 -6.37
C SER A 292 -23.21 4.55 -7.19
N LEU A 293 -22.28 3.59 -7.24
CA LEU A 293 -21.03 3.64 -8.01
C LEU A 293 -21.12 2.64 -9.18
N ASN A 294 -22.07 2.85 -10.07
CA ASN A 294 -22.41 1.89 -11.15
C ASN A 294 -21.28 1.65 -12.17
N SER A 295 -20.31 2.56 -12.25
CA SER A 295 -19.15 2.41 -13.13
C SER A 295 -18.08 1.47 -12.55
N VAL A 296 -18.09 1.26 -11.24
CA VAL A 296 -17.07 0.44 -10.55
C VAL A 296 -17.30 -1.04 -10.85
N ARG A 297 -16.31 -1.68 -11.44
CA ARG A 297 -16.32 -3.11 -11.76
C ARG A 297 -15.40 -3.94 -10.86
N THR A 298 -14.39 -3.32 -10.26
CA THR A 298 -13.42 -4.02 -9.41
C THR A 298 -13.03 -3.15 -8.22
N VAL A 299 -12.98 -3.76 -7.04
CA VAL A 299 -12.43 -3.18 -5.81
C VAL A 299 -11.30 -4.08 -5.31
N ALA A 300 -10.07 -3.58 -5.42
CA ALA A 300 -8.90 -4.25 -4.87
C ALA A 300 -8.71 -3.86 -3.39
N VAL A 301 -8.59 -4.86 -2.52
CA VAL A 301 -8.50 -4.68 -1.08
C VAL A 301 -7.22 -5.30 -0.56
N GLY A 302 -6.38 -4.50 0.08
CA GLY A 302 -5.11 -4.97 0.62
C GLY A 302 -4.68 -4.19 1.86
N GLY A 303 -3.44 -4.44 2.32
CA GLY A 303 -2.93 -3.83 3.54
C GLY A 303 -3.36 -4.55 4.82
N SER A 304 -4.60 -5.04 4.88
CA SER A 304 -5.10 -6.02 5.86
C SER A 304 -6.17 -6.89 5.20
N ALA A 305 -6.48 -8.04 5.78
CA ALA A 305 -7.50 -8.94 5.26
C ALA A 305 -8.90 -8.31 5.41
N PRO A 306 -9.73 -8.27 4.35
CA PRO A 306 -11.13 -7.88 4.46
C PRO A 306 -11.94 -9.01 5.10
N THR A 307 -12.91 -8.65 5.96
CA THR A 307 -13.85 -9.63 6.51
C THR A 307 -14.82 -10.14 5.43
N ALA A 308 -15.40 -11.32 5.64
CA ALA A 308 -16.45 -11.87 4.78
C ALA A 308 -17.62 -10.88 4.61
N SER A 309 -18.01 -10.22 5.69
CA SER A 309 -19.07 -9.20 5.68
C SER A 309 -18.74 -8.01 4.79
N LEU A 310 -17.49 -7.51 4.83
CA LEU A 310 -17.06 -6.41 3.96
C LEU A 310 -17.09 -6.83 2.48
N ILE A 311 -16.58 -8.03 2.16
CA ILE A 311 -16.59 -8.58 0.80
C ILE A 311 -18.01 -8.64 0.27
N SER A 312 -18.95 -9.24 1.04
CA SER A 312 -20.36 -9.35 0.65
C SER A 312 -21.00 -7.96 0.46
N ARG A 313 -20.81 -7.02 1.40
CA ARG A 313 -21.35 -5.65 1.29
C ARG A 313 -20.86 -4.94 0.02
N VAL A 314 -19.58 -5.06 -0.34
CA VAL A 314 -19.04 -4.47 -1.58
C VAL A 314 -19.71 -5.10 -2.80
N GLN A 315 -19.84 -6.43 -2.85
CA GLN A 315 -20.47 -7.13 -3.96
C GLN A 315 -21.96 -6.78 -4.09
N ASP A 316 -22.70 -6.80 -3.00
CA ASP A 316 -24.14 -6.53 -2.98
C ASP A 316 -24.44 -5.06 -3.30
N ARG A 317 -23.62 -4.14 -2.80
CA ARG A 317 -23.87 -2.69 -2.90
C ARG A 317 -23.35 -2.06 -4.18
N LEU A 318 -22.23 -2.56 -4.72
CA LEU A 318 -21.59 -2.02 -5.92
C LEU A 318 -21.70 -2.93 -7.15
N GLY A 319 -22.03 -4.20 -6.98
CA GLY A 319 -21.97 -5.19 -8.07
C GLY A 319 -20.52 -5.46 -8.54
N ALA A 320 -19.52 -5.04 -7.77
CA ALA A 320 -18.12 -5.08 -8.17
C ALA A 320 -17.44 -6.38 -7.75
N ASP A 321 -16.45 -6.83 -8.55
CA ASP A 321 -15.56 -7.91 -8.17
C ASP A 321 -14.59 -7.45 -7.07
N VAL A 322 -14.56 -8.15 -5.94
CA VAL A 322 -13.62 -7.90 -4.85
C VAL A 322 -12.39 -8.76 -5.04
N ARG A 323 -11.23 -8.13 -5.17
CA ARG A 323 -9.93 -8.78 -5.27
C ARG A 323 -9.10 -8.49 -4.04
N GLN A 324 -8.94 -9.48 -3.17
CA GLN A 324 -8.01 -9.37 -2.06
C GLN A 324 -6.58 -9.47 -2.59
N ILE A 325 -5.69 -8.63 -2.03
CA ILE A 325 -4.27 -8.66 -2.34
C ILE A 325 -3.45 -8.74 -1.07
N TRP A 326 -2.37 -9.49 -1.14
CA TRP A 326 -1.33 -9.49 -0.14
C TRP A 326 -0.01 -9.04 -0.76
N GLY A 327 0.68 -8.25 -0.01
CA GLY A 327 2.00 -7.78 -0.34
C GLY A 327 2.53 -6.83 0.71
N MET A 328 3.73 -6.38 0.51
CA MET A 328 4.45 -5.54 1.44
C MET A 328 5.42 -4.62 0.68
N THR A 329 6.03 -3.67 1.36
CA THR A 329 6.99 -2.76 0.73
C THR A 329 8.08 -3.54 0.00
N GLU A 330 8.51 -4.65 0.57
CA GLU A 330 9.56 -5.54 0.05
C GLU A 330 9.14 -6.32 -1.22
N THR A 331 7.84 -6.35 -1.56
CA THR A 331 7.32 -6.99 -2.79
C THR A 331 6.76 -6.01 -3.83
N SER A 332 7.02 -4.71 -3.73
CA SER A 332 6.81 -3.60 -4.70
C SER A 332 5.36 -3.14 -5.02
N PRO A 333 4.25 -3.38 -4.30
CA PRO A 333 4.09 -4.22 -3.14
C PRO A 333 3.48 -5.59 -3.41
N LEU A 334 3.07 -5.94 -4.65
CA LEU A 334 2.19 -7.10 -4.91
C LEU A 334 2.92 -8.43 -4.89
N GLY A 335 2.58 -9.28 -3.91
CA GLY A 335 3.00 -10.67 -3.85
C GLY A 335 1.96 -11.62 -4.44
N VAL A 336 0.70 -11.55 -3.97
CA VAL A 336 -0.40 -12.38 -4.44
C VAL A 336 -1.68 -11.60 -4.63
N ILE A 337 -2.59 -12.13 -5.45
CA ILE A 337 -3.92 -11.58 -5.66
C ILE A 337 -4.96 -12.70 -5.77
N ASN A 338 -6.16 -12.42 -5.27
CA ASN A 338 -7.27 -13.36 -5.31
C ASN A 338 -8.09 -13.16 -6.58
N THR A 339 -7.90 -14.04 -7.55
CA THR A 339 -8.69 -14.17 -8.75
C THR A 339 -9.14 -15.63 -8.92
N PRO A 340 -10.33 -15.90 -9.51
CA PRO A 340 -10.80 -17.26 -9.68
C PRO A 340 -9.98 -18.03 -10.73
N LEU A 341 -9.90 -19.35 -10.58
CA LEU A 341 -9.45 -20.27 -11.63
C LEU A 341 -10.61 -20.67 -12.54
N ALA A 342 -10.31 -21.23 -13.69
CA ALA A 342 -11.33 -21.80 -14.58
C ALA A 342 -12.13 -22.92 -13.90
N THR A 343 -11.52 -23.65 -12.96
CA THR A 343 -12.17 -24.68 -12.14
C THR A 343 -13.26 -24.15 -11.21
N HIS A 344 -13.26 -22.83 -10.94
CA HIS A 344 -14.27 -22.17 -10.10
C HIS A 344 -15.49 -21.69 -10.89
N ALA A 345 -15.57 -22.00 -12.19
CA ALA A 345 -16.74 -21.67 -12.99
C ALA A 345 -17.97 -22.41 -12.42
N GLY A 346 -18.99 -21.63 -12.01
CA GLY A 346 -20.20 -22.19 -11.40
C GLY A 346 -20.10 -22.51 -9.90
N GLU A 347 -19.04 -22.06 -9.21
CA GLU A 347 -18.98 -22.15 -7.75
C GLU A 347 -20.19 -21.46 -7.07
N THR A 348 -20.60 -21.98 -5.91
CA THR A 348 -21.67 -21.34 -5.12
C THR A 348 -21.19 -20.01 -4.55
N THR A 349 -22.15 -19.12 -4.20
CA THR A 349 -21.83 -17.84 -3.55
C THR A 349 -21.01 -18.03 -2.27
N GLU A 350 -21.33 -19.05 -1.47
CA GLU A 350 -20.60 -19.38 -0.25
C GLU A 350 -19.16 -19.83 -0.54
N ALA A 351 -18.95 -20.69 -1.53
CA ALA A 351 -17.63 -21.14 -1.96
C ALA A 351 -16.79 -19.97 -2.49
N ALA A 352 -17.39 -19.10 -3.32
CA ALA A 352 -16.77 -17.88 -3.82
C ALA A 352 -16.33 -16.93 -2.69
N LEU A 353 -17.19 -16.74 -1.69
CA LEU A 353 -16.88 -15.93 -0.51
C LEU A 353 -15.73 -16.52 0.29
N GLY A 354 -15.76 -17.84 0.56
CA GLY A 354 -14.69 -18.53 1.26
C GLY A 354 -13.34 -18.46 0.52
N ARG A 355 -13.36 -18.53 -0.82
CA ARG A 355 -12.17 -18.31 -1.65
C ARG A 355 -11.67 -16.84 -1.55
N LYS A 356 -12.58 -15.87 -1.65
CA LYS A 356 -12.25 -14.44 -1.60
C LYS A 356 -11.67 -13.98 -0.25
N GLN A 357 -11.85 -14.74 0.80
CA GLN A 357 -11.22 -14.49 2.11
C GLN A 357 -9.74 -14.92 2.16
N ARG A 358 -9.25 -15.69 1.17
CA ARG A 358 -7.82 -16.01 1.05
C ARG A 358 -7.11 -14.86 0.35
N GLN A 359 -5.81 -14.70 0.61
CA GLN A 359 -5.01 -13.61 0.03
C GLN A 359 -4.85 -13.75 -1.49
N GLY A 360 -4.93 -14.97 -2.01
CA GLY A 360 -4.86 -15.25 -3.42
C GLY A 360 -3.64 -16.06 -3.82
N ARG A 361 -3.29 -16.00 -5.10
CA ARG A 361 -2.21 -16.77 -5.72
C ARG A 361 -1.07 -15.85 -6.16
N ALA A 362 0.14 -16.40 -6.20
CA ALA A 362 1.29 -15.68 -6.74
C ALA A 362 1.05 -15.25 -8.19
N ASN A 363 1.40 -14.01 -8.49
CA ASN A 363 1.50 -13.56 -9.86
C ASN A 363 2.73 -14.18 -10.53
N TRP A 364 2.70 -14.25 -11.87
CA TRP A 364 3.91 -14.59 -12.61
C TRP A 364 5.09 -13.71 -12.17
N GLY A 365 6.21 -14.34 -11.85
CA GLY A 365 7.41 -13.67 -11.36
C GLY A 365 7.59 -13.72 -9.85
N VAL A 366 6.55 -14.08 -9.06
CA VAL A 366 6.67 -14.29 -7.62
C VAL A 366 6.64 -15.79 -7.32
N GLU A 367 7.63 -16.27 -6.58
CA GLU A 367 7.66 -17.60 -6.02
C GLU A 367 7.38 -17.53 -4.52
N LEU A 368 6.62 -18.50 -4.02
CA LEU A 368 6.24 -18.64 -2.62
C LEU A 368 6.68 -20.00 -2.10
N ARG A 369 7.13 -20.05 -0.85
CA ARG A 369 7.24 -21.28 -0.07
C ARG A 369 6.85 -21.03 1.38
N ILE A 370 6.42 -22.08 2.05
CA ILE A 370 6.19 -22.08 3.50
C ILE A 370 7.22 -23.02 4.14
N VAL A 371 7.81 -22.58 5.26
CA VAL A 371 8.91 -23.29 5.93
C VAL A 371 8.53 -23.59 7.37
N GLY A 372 8.69 -24.83 7.78
CA GLY A 372 8.45 -25.28 9.15
C GLY A 372 9.53 -24.81 10.13
N GLU A 373 9.29 -25.02 11.42
CA GLU A 373 10.27 -24.63 12.48
C GLU A 373 11.59 -25.41 12.37
N ASP A 374 11.57 -26.59 11.76
CA ASP A 374 12.76 -27.40 11.47
C ASP A 374 13.52 -26.97 10.20
N GLY A 375 13.05 -25.93 9.53
CA GLY A 375 13.61 -25.44 8.27
C GLY A 375 13.17 -26.22 7.02
N ALA A 376 12.31 -27.24 7.16
CA ALA A 376 11.80 -27.99 6.02
C ALA A 376 10.75 -27.20 5.24
N VAL A 377 10.78 -27.31 3.90
CA VAL A 377 9.71 -26.76 3.06
C VAL A 377 8.46 -27.61 3.22
N LEU A 378 7.36 -26.98 3.60
CA LEU A 378 6.07 -27.62 3.82
C LEU A 378 5.28 -27.79 2.51
N PRO A 379 4.42 -28.83 2.40
CA PRO A 379 3.59 -29.06 1.22
C PRO A 379 2.48 -28.00 1.11
N HIS A 380 2.03 -27.74 -0.12
CA HIS A 380 0.86 -26.91 -0.41
C HIS A 380 -0.43 -27.74 -0.27
N ASP A 381 -0.80 -28.10 0.95
CA ASP A 381 -1.97 -28.93 1.27
C ASP A 381 -3.13 -28.14 1.93
N GLY A 382 -2.92 -26.84 2.18
CA GLY A 382 -3.88 -25.97 2.84
C GLY A 382 -4.07 -26.22 4.34
N ARG A 383 -3.31 -27.14 4.93
CA ARG A 383 -3.43 -27.58 6.33
C ARG A 383 -2.24 -27.15 7.17
N GLN A 384 -1.04 -27.41 6.68
CA GLN A 384 0.18 -27.05 7.37
C GLN A 384 0.47 -25.57 7.18
N SER A 385 0.80 -24.87 8.28
CA SER A 385 1.22 -23.47 8.27
C SER A 385 2.69 -23.36 8.64
N GLY A 386 3.39 -22.43 8.00
CA GLY A 386 4.81 -22.17 8.26
C GLY A 386 5.19 -20.74 7.92
N ALA A 387 6.45 -20.39 8.16
CA ALA A 387 7.00 -19.09 7.78
C ALA A 387 6.91 -18.89 6.27
N LEU A 388 6.26 -17.80 5.86
CA LEU A 388 6.11 -17.46 4.44
C LEU A 388 7.38 -16.81 3.92
N GLN A 389 7.97 -17.41 2.90
CA GLN A 389 9.11 -16.86 2.18
C GLN A 389 8.78 -16.61 0.73
N VAL A 390 9.34 -15.52 0.19
CA VAL A 390 9.09 -15.07 -1.18
C VAL A 390 10.38 -14.74 -1.91
N ARG A 391 10.38 -14.86 -3.24
CA ARG A 391 11.40 -14.32 -4.13
C ARG A 391 10.82 -13.94 -5.48
N GLY A 392 11.51 -13.08 -6.22
CA GLY A 392 11.06 -12.67 -7.55
C GLY A 392 11.74 -11.40 -8.05
N PRO A 393 11.57 -11.02 -9.33
CA PRO A 393 12.27 -9.90 -9.96
C PRO A 393 11.91 -8.52 -9.40
N TRP A 394 10.87 -8.40 -8.59
CA TRP A 394 10.49 -7.18 -7.88
C TRP A 394 10.38 -7.38 -6.37
N VAL A 395 10.91 -8.48 -5.86
CA VAL A 395 11.11 -8.70 -4.42
C VAL A 395 12.47 -8.16 -4.03
N ALA A 396 12.53 -7.46 -2.88
CA ALA A 396 13.78 -6.94 -2.36
C ALA A 396 14.80 -8.06 -2.10
N SER A 397 16.06 -7.83 -2.39
CA SER A 397 17.17 -8.74 -2.08
C SER A 397 17.98 -8.27 -0.88
N ALA A 398 17.78 -7.04 -0.43
CA ALA A 398 18.35 -6.44 0.78
C ALA A 398 17.57 -5.16 1.13
N TYR A 399 17.68 -4.73 2.38
CA TYR A 399 17.27 -3.38 2.76
C TYR A 399 18.37 -2.36 2.47
N TYR A 400 17.95 -1.12 2.25
CA TYR A 400 18.85 0.01 2.09
C TYR A 400 19.81 0.10 3.27
N ARG A 401 21.11 0.30 3.00
CA ARG A 401 22.20 0.27 3.99
C ARG A 401 22.36 -1.06 4.74
N ASN A 402 21.76 -2.13 4.23
CA ASN A 402 21.84 -3.49 4.77
C ASN A 402 21.21 -3.67 6.17
N ASP A 403 20.24 -2.82 6.54
CA ASP A 403 19.50 -2.95 7.78
C ASP A 403 18.64 -4.21 7.76
N GLY A 404 18.74 -5.08 8.77
CA GLY A 404 17.91 -6.29 8.85
C GLY A 404 18.26 -7.36 7.82
N ALA A 405 19.56 -7.57 7.60
CA ALA A 405 20.06 -8.57 6.67
C ALA A 405 19.59 -10.00 7.00
N GLU A 406 19.23 -10.26 8.25
CA GLU A 406 18.70 -11.54 8.74
C GLU A 406 17.40 -12.00 8.07
N ALA A 407 16.65 -11.10 7.44
CA ALA A 407 15.43 -11.43 6.72
C ALA A 407 15.69 -12.03 5.33
N PHE A 408 16.93 -11.99 4.84
CA PHE A 408 17.32 -12.47 3.51
C PHE A 408 18.22 -13.69 3.63
N GLY A 409 17.72 -14.84 3.16
CA GLY A 409 18.48 -16.08 3.13
C GLY A 409 19.56 -16.08 2.05
N ASP A 410 20.66 -16.82 2.28
CA ASP A 410 21.73 -17.02 1.30
C ASP A 410 21.26 -17.70 0.01
N ASP A 411 20.09 -18.36 0.05
CA ASP A 411 19.43 -19.03 -1.07
C ASP A 411 18.52 -18.09 -1.90
N GLY A 412 18.52 -16.79 -1.58
CA GLY A 412 17.79 -15.76 -2.30
C GLY A 412 16.30 -15.66 -1.95
N TRP A 413 15.88 -16.25 -0.82
CA TRP A 413 14.53 -16.10 -0.29
C TRP A 413 14.49 -15.01 0.78
N PHE A 414 13.43 -14.23 0.72
CA PHE A 414 13.09 -13.22 1.71
C PHE A 414 12.05 -13.78 2.67
N ASP A 415 12.34 -13.75 3.98
CA ASP A 415 11.40 -14.08 5.04
C ASP A 415 10.49 -12.89 5.33
N THR A 416 9.21 -13.07 5.07
CA THR A 416 8.20 -12.00 5.19
C THR A 416 7.82 -11.69 6.64
N GLY A 417 8.12 -12.59 7.57
CA GLY A 417 7.63 -12.56 8.94
C GLY A 417 6.13 -12.85 9.07
N ASP A 418 5.49 -13.35 8.00
CA ASP A 418 4.11 -13.85 8.04
C ASP A 418 4.11 -15.37 8.19
N ILE A 419 3.10 -15.89 8.88
CA ILE A 419 2.79 -17.32 8.95
C ILE A 419 1.61 -17.61 8.03
N ALA A 420 1.76 -18.60 7.17
CA ALA A 420 0.77 -18.90 6.14
C ALA A 420 0.65 -20.37 5.83
N ALA A 421 -0.50 -20.76 5.27
CA ALA A 421 -0.72 -22.01 4.56
C ALA A 421 -0.94 -21.72 3.08
N ILE A 422 -0.54 -22.65 2.21
CA ILE A 422 -0.83 -22.60 0.77
C ILE A 422 -1.58 -23.87 0.42
N ASP A 423 -2.70 -23.76 -0.29
CA ASP A 423 -3.48 -24.94 -0.69
C ASP A 423 -3.00 -25.53 -2.03
N SER A 424 -3.59 -26.66 -2.43
CA SER A 424 -3.23 -27.39 -3.65
C SER A 424 -3.54 -26.63 -4.94
N GLU A 425 -4.35 -25.57 -4.90
CA GLU A 425 -4.63 -24.66 -6.01
C GLU A 425 -3.71 -23.42 -6.00
N GLY A 426 -2.83 -23.32 -4.99
CA GLY A 426 -1.86 -22.25 -4.82
C GLY A 426 -2.40 -21.02 -4.10
N TYR A 427 -3.60 -21.09 -3.49
CA TYR A 427 -4.12 -19.95 -2.71
C TYR A 427 -3.43 -19.85 -1.36
N LEU A 428 -2.82 -18.70 -1.14
CA LEU A 428 -2.24 -18.32 0.13
C LEU A 428 -3.36 -17.95 1.12
N ARG A 429 -3.25 -18.47 2.34
CA ARG A 429 -4.03 -18.06 3.50
C ARG A 429 -3.07 -17.66 4.61
N LEU A 430 -3.04 -16.37 4.94
CA LEU A 430 -2.31 -15.91 6.11
C LEU A 430 -3.00 -16.43 7.37
N THR A 431 -2.20 -17.01 8.24
CA THR A 431 -2.65 -17.40 9.58
C THR A 431 -2.45 -16.23 10.54
N ASP A 432 -1.24 -15.63 10.51
CA ASP A 432 -0.90 -14.46 11.34
C ASP A 432 0.47 -13.87 10.97
N ARG A 433 0.90 -12.83 11.70
CA ARG A 433 2.29 -12.46 11.82
C ARG A 433 2.99 -13.37 12.81
N ALA A 434 4.23 -13.78 12.53
CA ALA A 434 5.01 -14.65 13.42
C ALA A 434 5.11 -14.11 14.87
N LYS A 435 5.09 -12.77 15.02
CA LYS A 435 5.11 -12.07 16.30
C LYS A 435 3.73 -11.86 16.95
N ASP A 436 2.64 -12.06 16.19
CA ASP A 436 1.27 -11.80 16.64
C ASP A 436 0.49 -13.10 16.88
N VAL A 437 0.90 -14.20 16.25
CA VAL A 437 0.31 -15.53 16.49
C VAL A 437 0.38 -15.87 17.99
N ILE A 438 -0.73 -16.37 18.52
CA ILE A 438 -0.82 -16.72 19.94
C ILE A 438 -0.34 -18.15 20.13
N LYS A 439 0.70 -18.34 20.91
CA LYS A 439 1.28 -19.67 21.19
C LYS A 439 0.60 -20.25 22.43
N SER A 440 -0.30 -21.20 22.25
CA SER A 440 -1.11 -21.75 23.31
C SER A 440 -0.94 -23.26 23.42
N GLY A 441 -0.23 -23.73 24.44
CA GLY A 441 -0.06 -25.15 24.71
C GLY A 441 0.68 -25.94 23.60
N GLY A 442 1.60 -25.29 22.90
CA GLY A 442 2.36 -25.87 21.79
C GLY A 442 1.65 -25.78 20.43
N GLU A 443 0.46 -25.18 20.38
CA GLU A 443 -0.33 -24.96 19.16
C GLU A 443 -0.44 -23.45 18.88
N TRP A 444 -0.70 -23.10 17.63
CA TRP A 444 -0.85 -21.71 17.19
C TRP A 444 -2.32 -21.34 17.04
N ILE A 445 -2.71 -20.20 17.64
CA ILE A 445 -4.03 -19.59 17.47
C ILE A 445 -3.88 -18.35 16.59
N SER A 446 -4.63 -18.34 15.49
CA SER A 446 -4.69 -17.19 14.58
C SER A 446 -5.45 -16.02 15.23
N THR A 447 -4.79 -14.89 15.37
CA THR A 447 -5.47 -13.66 15.82
C THR A 447 -6.40 -13.15 14.73
N LEU A 448 -6.08 -13.34 13.46
CA LEU A 448 -6.91 -12.92 12.32
C LEU A 448 -8.23 -13.69 12.29
N ASP A 449 -8.22 -15.00 12.51
CA ASP A 449 -9.44 -15.81 12.52
C ASP A 449 -10.36 -15.43 13.69
N LEU A 450 -9.79 -15.08 14.85
CA LEU A 450 -10.56 -14.57 16.01
C LEU A 450 -11.17 -13.20 15.73
N GLU A 451 -10.42 -12.30 15.11
CA GLU A 451 -10.87 -10.97 14.71
C GLU A 451 -11.98 -11.04 13.65
N ASP A 452 -11.85 -11.91 12.66
CA ASP A 452 -12.88 -12.14 11.63
C ASP A 452 -14.16 -12.74 12.26
N ALA A 453 -14.01 -13.75 13.13
CA ALA A 453 -15.13 -14.37 13.81
C ALA A 453 -15.96 -13.34 14.60
N VAL A 454 -15.35 -12.48 15.40
CA VAL A 454 -16.09 -11.47 16.17
C VAL A 454 -16.60 -10.32 15.30
N SER A 455 -15.88 -9.95 14.25
CA SER A 455 -16.28 -8.87 13.33
C SER A 455 -17.53 -9.22 12.52
N SER A 456 -17.87 -10.50 12.42
CA SER A 456 -19.14 -10.97 11.83
C SER A 456 -20.37 -10.65 12.70
N HIS A 457 -20.18 -10.23 13.96
CA HIS A 457 -21.29 -9.81 14.84
C HIS A 457 -21.76 -8.39 14.46
N PRO A 458 -23.10 -8.16 14.28
CA PRO A 458 -23.63 -6.89 13.78
C PRO A 458 -23.23 -5.64 14.58
N ALA A 459 -23.04 -5.79 15.89
CA ALA A 459 -22.68 -4.67 16.77
C ALA A 459 -21.19 -4.30 16.72
N VAL A 460 -20.31 -5.10 16.08
CA VAL A 460 -18.87 -4.89 16.09
C VAL A 460 -18.43 -3.99 14.94
N ALA A 461 -17.70 -2.93 15.28
CA ALA A 461 -17.06 -2.04 14.31
C ALA A 461 -15.63 -2.46 14.00
N LEU A 462 -14.85 -2.80 15.02
CA LEU A 462 -13.44 -3.16 14.90
C LEU A 462 -13.07 -4.09 16.06
N ALA A 463 -12.13 -5.01 15.80
CA ALA A 463 -11.62 -5.90 16.84
C ALA A 463 -10.11 -6.14 16.67
N ALA A 464 -9.46 -6.52 17.79
CA ALA A 464 -8.09 -7.00 17.80
C ALA A 464 -7.93 -8.12 18.82
N ALA A 465 -7.26 -9.20 18.41
CA ALA A 465 -6.87 -10.29 19.29
C ALA A 465 -5.38 -10.20 19.61
N VAL A 466 -5.02 -10.45 20.87
CA VAL A 466 -3.64 -10.52 21.34
C VAL A 466 -3.45 -11.70 22.29
N GLY A 467 -2.25 -12.28 22.29
CA GLY A 467 -1.83 -13.24 23.31
C GLY A 467 -1.54 -12.55 24.63
N VAL A 468 -2.09 -13.08 25.71
CA VAL A 468 -1.71 -12.68 27.07
C VAL A 468 -1.09 -13.87 27.78
N PRO A 469 -0.06 -13.67 28.62
CA PRO A 469 0.62 -14.74 29.35
C PRO A 469 -0.35 -15.57 30.18
N HIS A 470 -0.22 -16.89 30.12
CA HIS A 470 -1.07 -17.81 30.88
C HIS A 470 -0.23 -18.92 31.56
N PRO A 471 -0.37 -19.15 32.88
CA PRO A 471 0.50 -20.04 33.65
C PRO A 471 0.60 -21.50 33.14
N LYS A 472 -0.44 -21.98 32.45
CA LYS A 472 -0.52 -23.36 31.97
C LYS A 472 -0.29 -23.50 30.46
N TRP A 473 -0.65 -22.47 29.68
CA TRP A 473 -0.78 -22.58 28.22
C TRP A 473 0.22 -21.70 27.48
N ASP A 474 1.16 -21.07 28.18
CA ASP A 474 2.08 -20.05 27.66
C ASP A 474 1.34 -18.76 27.37
N GLU A 475 0.45 -18.74 26.37
CA GLU A 475 -0.44 -17.64 26.07
C GLU A 475 -1.89 -18.07 25.91
N ARG A 476 -2.82 -17.13 26.18
CA ARG A 476 -4.24 -17.29 25.83
C ARG A 476 -4.77 -16.05 25.12
N PRO A 477 -5.79 -16.21 24.25
CA PRO A 477 -6.34 -15.08 23.52
C PRO A 477 -7.13 -14.14 24.45
N LEU A 478 -6.82 -12.84 24.31
CA LEU A 478 -7.64 -11.71 24.74
C LEU A 478 -8.19 -11.01 23.51
N LEU A 479 -9.49 -10.75 23.46
CA LEU A 479 -10.15 -10.07 22.38
C LEU A 479 -10.61 -8.67 22.81
N LEU A 480 -10.15 -7.65 22.11
CA LEU A 480 -10.52 -6.24 22.33
C LEU A 480 -11.47 -5.81 21.20
N VAL A 481 -12.63 -5.27 21.58
CA VAL A 481 -13.72 -4.99 20.62
C VAL A 481 -14.20 -3.55 20.75
N VAL A 482 -14.32 -2.86 19.62
CA VAL A 482 -14.98 -1.56 19.50
C VAL A 482 -16.37 -1.79 18.90
N LEU A 483 -17.40 -1.31 19.56
CA LEU A 483 -18.77 -1.41 19.07
C LEU A 483 -19.11 -0.29 18.07
N ARG A 484 -20.05 -0.56 17.18
CA ARG A 484 -20.61 0.46 16.30
C ARG A 484 -21.36 1.54 17.09
N PRO A 485 -21.38 2.78 16.65
CA PRO A 485 -22.15 3.84 17.30
C PRO A 485 -23.62 3.43 17.51
N GLY A 486 -24.11 3.59 18.75
CA GLY A 486 -25.50 3.26 19.11
C GLY A 486 -25.80 1.77 19.25
N GLN A 487 -24.82 0.89 19.06
CA GLN A 487 -24.99 -0.55 19.32
C GLN A 487 -24.48 -0.93 20.70
N ALA A 488 -25.06 -2.00 21.26
CA ALA A 488 -24.65 -2.60 22.52
C ALA A 488 -24.49 -4.11 22.34
N ALA A 489 -23.51 -4.68 23.01
CA ALA A 489 -23.32 -6.12 23.14
C ALA A 489 -22.60 -6.41 24.46
N GLU A 490 -22.90 -7.55 25.07
CA GLU A 490 -22.18 -8.01 26.26
C GLU A 490 -20.95 -8.83 25.88
N PRO A 491 -19.83 -8.75 26.62
CA PRO A 491 -18.65 -9.55 26.36
C PRO A 491 -18.93 -11.06 26.25
N ALA A 492 -19.85 -11.58 27.08
CA ALA A 492 -20.25 -12.98 27.05
C ALA A 492 -20.93 -13.36 25.71
N THR A 493 -21.82 -12.52 25.20
CA THR A 493 -22.48 -12.73 23.90
C THR A 493 -21.48 -12.76 22.75
N LEU A 494 -20.51 -11.83 22.76
CA LEU A 494 -19.44 -11.80 21.74
C LEU A 494 -18.56 -13.04 21.84
N ARG A 495 -18.23 -13.49 23.04
CA ARG A 495 -17.46 -14.71 23.27
C ARG A 495 -18.20 -15.95 22.76
N GLU A 496 -19.50 -16.08 23.01
CA GLU A 496 -20.35 -17.16 22.50
C GLU A 496 -20.42 -17.11 20.97
N HIS A 497 -20.53 -15.93 20.38
CA HIS A 497 -20.53 -15.74 18.94
C HIS A 497 -19.22 -16.24 18.29
N VAL A 498 -18.07 -15.95 18.91
CA VAL A 498 -16.77 -16.48 18.49
C VAL A 498 -16.72 -18.00 18.68
N ALA A 499 -17.16 -18.51 19.84
CA ALA A 499 -17.11 -19.94 20.16
C ALA A 499 -17.89 -20.83 19.17
N ALA A 500 -18.91 -20.28 18.53
CA ALA A 500 -19.68 -20.98 17.48
C ALA A 500 -18.93 -21.05 16.12
N ARG A 501 -17.82 -20.35 15.95
CA ARG A 501 -17.12 -20.14 14.67
C ARG A 501 -15.67 -20.60 14.66
N VAL A 502 -15.07 -20.83 15.83
CA VAL A 502 -13.68 -21.26 15.94
C VAL A 502 -13.56 -22.56 16.72
N ALA A 503 -12.38 -23.18 16.67
CA ALA A 503 -12.11 -24.37 17.47
C ALA A 503 -12.28 -24.07 18.98
N LYS A 504 -12.80 -25.01 19.77
CA LYS A 504 -13.10 -24.81 21.20
C LYS A 504 -11.93 -24.26 22.01
N TRP A 505 -10.72 -24.68 21.70
CA TRP A 505 -9.51 -24.27 22.40
C TRP A 505 -8.97 -22.91 21.93
N TRP A 506 -9.50 -22.35 20.84
CA TRP A 506 -9.23 -21.00 20.35
C TRP A 506 -10.08 -19.93 21.03
N VAL A 507 -11.18 -20.34 21.65
CA VAL A 507 -12.12 -19.41 22.27
C VAL A 507 -11.38 -18.49 23.24
N PRO A 508 -11.52 -17.17 23.11
CA PRO A 508 -10.85 -16.21 23.99
C PRO A 508 -11.21 -16.44 25.45
N ASP A 509 -10.22 -16.37 26.32
CA ASP A 509 -10.47 -16.45 27.77
C ASP A 509 -11.19 -15.18 28.25
N GLU A 510 -10.93 -14.04 27.59
CA GLU A 510 -11.53 -12.76 27.91
C GLU A 510 -11.90 -11.97 26.64
N VAL A 511 -13.03 -11.24 26.70
CA VAL A 511 -13.45 -10.24 25.71
C VAL A 511 -13.64 -8.91 26.43
N ARG A 512 -12.95 -7.85 25.97
CA ARG A 512 -13.09 -6.48 26.51
C ARG A 512 -13.67 -5.56 25.45
N ILE A 513 -14.70 -4.81 25.82
CA ILE A 513 -15.22 -3.72 25.00
C ILE A 513 -14.41 -2.46 25.33
N VAL A 514 -13.87 -1.82 24.31
CA VAL A 514 -13.02 -0.63 24.41
C VAL A 514 -13.58 0.50 23.54
N GLU A 515 -13.28 1.74 23.89
CA GLU A 515 -13.74 2.91 23.12
C GLU A 515 -13.03 3.03 21.78
N ALA A 516 -11.73 2.72 21.73
CA ALA A 516 -10.91 2.76 20.53
C ALA A 516 -9.76 1.76 20.61
N LEU A 517 -9.24 1.40 19.44
CA LEU A 517 -8.00 0.65 19.29
C LEU A 517 -6.90 1.56 18.73
N PRO A 518 -5.63 1.40 19.12
CA PRO A 518 -4.53 2.18 18.56
C PRO A 518 -4.35 1.82 17.07
N ILE A 519 -4.46 2.84 16.22
CA ILE A 519 -4.34 2.68 14.75
C ILE A 519 -3.05 3.34 14.29
N GLY A 520 -2.25 2.58 13.56
CA GLY A 520 -1.01 3.06 12.97
C GLY A 520 -1.22 3.95 11.73
N PRO A 521 -0.15 4.59 11.25
CA PRO A 521 -0.19 5.49 10.09
C PRO A 521 -0.70 4.85 8.79
N THR A 522 -0.71 3.53 8.72
CA THR A 522 -1.18 2.73 7.58
C THR A 522 -2.62 2.25 7.73
N GLY A 523 -3.34 2.67 8.78
CA GLY A 523 -4.70 2.21 9.08
C GLY A 523 -4.80 0.84 9.76
N LYS A 524 -3.67 0.26 10.19
CA LYS A 524 -3.62 -1.04 10.88
C LYS A 524 -3.64 -0.86 12.41
N VAL A 525 -4.25 -1.82 13.11
CA VAL A 525 -4.19 -1.86 14.57
C VAL A 525 -2.76 -2.13 15.04
N LEU A 526 -2.29 -1.35 16.01
CA LEU A 526 -0.95 -1.49 16.59
C LEU A 526 -0.98 -2.48 17.77
N LYS A 527 -0.97 -3.78 17.48
CA LYS A 527 -1.01 -4.85 18.51
C LYS A 527 0.12 -4.75 19.54
N ARG A 528 1.28 -4.22 19.14
CA ARG A 528 2.40 -3.97 20.07
C ARG A 528 2.03 -3.01 21.19
N GLU A 529 1.31 -1.93 20.86
CA GLU A 529 0.86 -0.95 21.85
C GLU A 529 -0.22 -1.54 22.76
N LEU A 530 -1.11 -2.37 22.20
CA LEU A 530 -2.09 -3.12 23.00
C LEU A 530 -1.39 -4.03 24.03
N ARG A 531 -0.38 -4.81 23.60
CA ARG A 531 0.40 -5.68 24.53
C ARG A 531 1.15 -4.86 25.57
N ALA A 532 1.77 -3.75 25.19
CA ALA A 532 2.49 -2.88 26.13
C ALA A 532 1.53 -2.28 27.19
N GLY A 533 0.34 -1.84 26.76
CA GLY A 533 -0.69 -1.34 27.69
C GLY A 533 -1.22 -2.41 28.65
N LEU A 534 -1.35 -3.66 28.17
CA LEU A 534 -1.78 -4.79 29.01
C LEU A 534 -0.71 -5.26 30.00
N ALA A 535 0.57 -5.08 29.69
CA ALA A 535 1.69 -5.43 30.57
C ALA A 535 1.97 -4.38 31.66
N ALA A 536 1.48 -3.14 31.48
CA ALA A 536 1.65 -2.03 32.40
C ALA A 536 0.50 -1.88 33.43
N GLY A 537 -0.64 -2.56 33.24
CA GLY A 537 -1.81 -2.56 34.14
C GLY A 537 -2.05 -3.93 34.76
#